data_e53d45ce7a7e6229f78675de0c186918
#
_entry.id   e53d45ce7a7e6229f78675de0c186918
#
_cell.length_a   1.000
_cell.length_b   1.000
_cell.length_c   1.000
_cell.angle_alpha   90.00
_cell.angle_beta   90.00
_cell.angle_gamma   90.00
#
_symmetry.space_group_name_H-M   'P 1'
#
loop_
_entity.id
_entity.type
_entity.pdbx_description
1 polymer ?
#
loop_
_entity_poly.entity_id
_entity_poly.type
_entity_poly.pdbx_seq_one_letter_code
_entity_poly.pdbx_strand_id
1 'polypeptide(L)'
;MLGLERGTVRLVPHENVWAENFKNEKEILQKALGDLAIDIQHVGSTSIPNIMAKPILDVGVGVKDMEAMLATIPLLQQAGYDVANKIEEKGEVLGRRGGDEIRTHLIHVDIIGSKNWENHIIFRDYLLAHPEAAKEYEQLKLKNQKEFTHDRKGYVNAKNEFVQSIIEKAKAAK
;
A
#
# COMPACT_ATOMS: atom_id res chain seq x y z
N MET A 1 -7.48 -14.84 2.40
CA MET A 1 -6.69 -14.81 3.67
C MET A 1 -5.49 -13.90 3.49
N LEU A 2 -5.19 -13.00 4.44
CA LEU A 2 -3.98 -12.16 4.41
C LEU A 2 -2.76 -12.93 4.91
N GLY A 3 -1.60 -12.62 4.34
CA GLY A 3 -0.31 -13.10 4.77
C GLY A 3 0.56 -13.63 3.63
N LEU A 4 1.78 -13.10 3.56
CA LEU A 4 2.81 -13.52 2.62
C LEU A 4 4.14 -13.65 3.33
N GLU A 5 4.82 -14.76 3.10
CA GLU A 5 6.16 -15.00 3.60
C GLU A 5 7.13 -13.91 3.13
N ARG A 6 7.98 -13.43 4.04
CA ARG A 6 8.97 -12.38 3.71
C ARG A 6 9.96 -12.87 2.66
N GLY A 7 10.29 -12.00 1.73
CA GLY A 7 11.21 -12.33 0.64
C GLY A 7 10.57 -13.01 -0.56
N THR A 8 9.36 -13.54 -0.42
CA THR A 8 8.65 -14.23 -1.51
C THR A 8 7.71 -13.28 -2.27
N VAL A 9 7.35 -13.68 -3.48
CA VAL A 9 6.32 -13.04 -4.30
C VAL A 9 5.30 -14.10 -4.71
N ARG A 10 4.08 -13.96 -4.20
CA ARG A 10 2.94 -14.80 -4.55
C ARG A 10 1.71 -13.94 -4.75
N LEU A 11 1.04 -14.09 -5.88
CA LEU A 11 -0.24 -13.47 -6.19
C LEU A 11 -1.37 -14.47 -5.97
N VAL A 12 -2.46 -13.98 -5.44
CA VAL A 12 -3.70 -14.75 -5.25
C VAL A 12 -4.87 -14.00 -5.87
N PRO A 13 -5.97 -14.68 -6.24
CA PRO A 13 -7.17 -14.00 -6.69
C PRO A 13 -7.68 -12.99 -5.66
N HIS A 14 -8.36 -11.94 -6.16
CA HIS A 14 -8.97 -10.95 -5.27
C HIS A 14 -9.97 -11.61 -4.33
N GLU A 15 -9.91 -11.23 -3.04
CA GLU A 15 -10.83 -11.71 -2.00
C GLU A 15 -11.65 -10.53 -1.45
N ASN A 16 -12.97 -10.62 -1.51
CA ASN A 16 -13.87 -9.57 -1.00
C ASN A 16 -13.66 -9.25 0.48
N VAL A 17 -13.18 -10.22 1.26
CA VAL A 17 -12.84 -10.03 2.69
C VAL A 17 -11.75 -8.97 2.91
N TRP A 18 -10.96 -8.61 1.90
CA TRP A 18 -9.95 -7.56 2.06
C TRP A 18 -10.55 -6.18 2.32
N ALA A 19 -11.73 -5.91 1.78
CA ALA A 19 -12.44 -4.67 2.08
C ALA A 19 -12.91 -4.62 3.55
N GLU A 20 -13.33 -5.75 4.11
CA GLU A 20 -13.67 -5.87 5.52
C GLU A 20 -12.44 -5.79 6.42
N ASN A 21 -11.37 -6.48 6.04
CA ASN A 21 -10.07 -6.38 6.73
C ASN A 21 -9.58 -4.92 6.77
N PHE A 22 -9.76 -4.17 5.68
CA PHE A 22 -9.44 -2.75 5.67
C PHE A 22 -10.29 -1.94 6.66
N LYS A 23 -11.60 -2.19 6.75
CA LYS A 23 -12.45 -1.49 7.72
C LYS A 23 -11.97 -1.72 9.15
N ASN A 24 -11.69 -2.97 9.49
CA ASN A 24 -11.17 -3.34 10.82
C ASN A 24 -9.82 -2.66 11.10
N GLU A 25 -8.92 -2.67 10.11
CA GLU A 25 -7.61 -2.03 10.24
C GLU A 25 -7.72 -0.50 10.36
N LYS A 26 -8.64 0.11 9.62
CA LYS A 26 -8.93 1.54 9.72
C LYS A 26 -9.38 1.93 11.13
N GLU A 27 -10.25 1.15 11.76
CA GLU A 27 -10.70 1.39 13.15
C GLU A 27 -9.54 1.29 14.15
N ILE A 28 -8.65 0.29 13.98
CA ILE A 28 -7.46 0.13 14.81
C ILE A 28 -6.55 1.35 14.67
N LEU A 29 -6.27 1.77 13.43
CA LEU A 29 -5.42 2.92 13.16
C LEU A 29 -6.03 4.23 13.66
N GLN A 30 -7.34 4.43 13.46
CA GLN A 30 -8.04 5.62 13.96
C GLN A 30 -7.98 5.70 15.49
N LYS A 31 -8.15 4.57 16.17
CA LYS A 31 -8.04 4.50 17.63
C LYS A 31 -6.62 4.77 18.12
N ALA A 32 -5.61 4.24 17.41
CA ALA A 32 -4.21 4.39 17.80
C ALA A 32 -3.67 5.79 17.56
N LEU A 33 -4.03 6.42 16.43
CA LEU A 33 -3.46 7.67 15.97
C LEU A 33 -4.33 8.90 16.31
N GLY A 34 -5.62 8.70 16.59
CA GLY A 34 -6.56 9.79 16.91
C GLY A 34 -6.57 10.86 15.82
N ASP A 35 -6.48 12.12 16.23
CA ASP A 35 -6.54 13.30 15.35
C ASP A 35 -5.30 13.48 14.45
N LEU A 36 -4.21 12.72 14.68
CA LEU A 36 -3.06 12.72 13.78
C LEU A 36 -3.42 12.10 12.41
N ALA A 37 -4.30 11.11 12.38
CA ALA A 37 -4.77 10.49 11.15
C ALA A 37 -5.95 11.29 10.57
N ILE A 38 -5.67 12.20 9.63
CA ILE A 38 -6.69 13.04 8.98
C ILE A 38 -7.52 12.20 7.99
N ASP A 39 -6.86 11.30 7.26
CA ASP A 39 -7.53 10.39 6.32
C ASP A 39 -6.84 9.02 6.34
N ILE A 40 -7.64 7.95 6.19
CA ILE A 40 -7.15 6.57 6.13
C ILE A 40 -7.81 5.89 4.93
N GLN A 41 -6.99 5.45 3.99
CA GLN A 41 -7.40 4.95 2.68
C GLN A 41 -6.89 3.53 2.42
N HIS A 42 -7.75 2.66 1.85
CA HIS A 42 -7.32 1.40 1.27
C HIS A 42 -6.60 1.69 -0.04
N VAL A 43 -5.33 1.34 -0.13
CA VAL A 43 -4.50 1.58 -1.31
C VAL A 43 -3.86 0.26 -1.81
N GLY A 44 -3.04 0.34 -2.84
CA GLY A 44 -2.38 -0.84 -3.40
C GLY A 44 -3.32 -1.81 -4.11
N SER A 45 -2.78 -2.96 -4.50
CA SER A 45 -3.48 -3.91 -5.38
C SER A 45 -4.69 -4.59 -4.73
N THR A 46 -4.71 -4.73 -3.40
CA THR A 46 -5.84 -5.35 -2.69
C THR A 46 -7.08 -4.46 -2.65
N SER A 47 -6.93 -3.15 -2.93
CA SER A 47 -8.04 -2.21 -3.05
C SER A 47 -8.74 -2.24 -4.40
N ILE A 48 -8.21 -2.98 -5.38
CA ILE A 48 -8.70 -3.04 -6.76
C ILE A 48 -9.38 -4.38 -6.99
N PRO A 49 -10.71 -4.43 -7.20
CA PRO A 49 -11.43 -5.67 -7.45
C PRO A 49 -10.98 -6.36 -8.73
N ASN A 50 -11.22 -7.66 -8.78
CA ASN A 50 -11.06 -8.50 -9.97
C ASN A 50 -9.64 -8.59 -10.56
N ILE A 51 -8.61 -8.22 -9.81
CA ILE A 51 -7.22 -8.47 -10.20
C ILE A 51 -6.50 -9.29 -9.14
N MET A 52 -5.55 -10.10 -9.57
CA MET A 52 -4.68 -10.83 -8.65
C MET A 52 -3.77 -9.87 -7.87
N ALA A 53 -3.57 -10.13 -6.59
CA ALA A 53 -2.73 -9.30 -5.72
C ALA A 53 -1.89 -10.15 -4.76
N LYS A 54 -0.82 -9.57 -4.24
CA LYS A 54 -0.16 -10.14 -3.05
C LYS A 54 -1.12 -10.01 -1.88
N PRO A 55 -1.31 -11.04 -1.05
CA PRO A 55 -2.23 -11.00 0.09
C PRO A 55 -1.65 -10.17 1.25
N ILE A 56 -1.34 -8.91 0.98
CA ILE A 56 -0.86 -7.90 1.92
C ILE A 56 -1.77 -6.69 1.78
N LEU A 57 -2.34 -6.24 2.89
CA LEU A 57 -3.19 -5.06 2.93
C LEU A 57 -2.30 -3.81 2.97
N ASP A 58 -2.36 -2.99 1.93
CA ASP A 58 -1.70 -1.69 1.88
C ASP A 58 -2.69 -0.60 2.33
N VAL A 59 -2.33 0.17 3.35
CA VAL A 59 -3.15 1.25 3.91
C VAL A 59 -2.36 2.55 3.89
N GLY A 60 -2.93 3.58 3.30
CA GLY A 60 -2.42 4.94 3.37
C GLY A 60 -3.01 5.68 4.58
N VAL A 61 -2.16 6.32 5.36
CA VAL A 61 -2.54 7.21 6.47
C VAL A 61 -2.03 8.60 6.16
N GLY A 62 -2.95 9.53 5.94
CA GLY A 62 -2.63 10.92 5.67
C GLY A 62 -2.54 11.73 6.96
N VAL A 63 -1.42 12.42 7.16
CA VAL A 63 -1.17 13.31 8.29
C VAL A 63 -0.95 14.74 7.81
N LYS A 64 -1.02 15.72 8.72
CA LYS A 64 -0.95 17.14 8.39
C LYS A 64 0.43 17.59 7.91
N ASP A 65 1.48 17.19 8.63
CA ASP A 65 2.84 17.68 8.47
C ASP A 65 3.87 16.68 9.01
N MET A 66 5.14 17.08 8.97
CA MET A 66 6.28 16.26 9.41
C MET A 66 6.25 15.97 10.92
N GLU A 67 5.80 16.91 11.73
CA GLU A 67 5.70 16.74 13.18
C GLU A 67 4.65 15.66 13.49
N ALA A 68 3.48 15.75 12.88
CA ALA A 68 2.43 14.74 12.99
C ALA A 68 2.90 13.37 12.49
N MET A 69 3.64 13.32 11.37
CA MET A 69 4.20 12.07 10.84
C MET A 69 5.14 11.40 11.85
N LEU A 70 6.07 12.14 12.43
CA LEU A 70 6.99 11.63 13.45
C LEU A 70 6.27 11.16 14.71
N ALA A 71 5.22 11.89 15.13
CA ALA A 71 4.42 11.54 16.29
C ALA A 71 3.65 10.20 16.10
N THR A 72 3.39 9.75 14.87
CA THR A 72 2.76 8.44 14.63
C THR A 72 3.65 7.27 15.00
N ILE A 73 4.97 7.42 14.98
CA ILE A 73 5.93 6.31 15.19
C ILE A 73 5.69 5.58 16.51
N PRO A 74 5.76 6.22 17.69
CA PRO A 74 5.53 5.53 18.96
C PRO A 74 4.10 4.98 19.10
N LEU A 75 3.11 5.64 18.53
CA LEU A 75 1.72 5.21 18.59
C LEU A 75 1.48 3.93 17.76
N LEU A 76 2.07 3.86 16.57
CA LEU A 76 2.02 2.64 15.75
C LEU A 76 2.77 1.48 16.44
N GLN A 77 3.93 1.75 17.06
CA GLN A 77 4.65 0.72 17.83
C GLN A 77 3.83 0.20 18.99
N GLN A 78 3.16 1.07 19.75
CA GLN A 78 2.24 0.68 20.83
C GLN A 78 1.05 -0.12 20.33
N ALA A 79 0.58 0.14 19.11
CA ALA A 79 -0.49 -0.60 18.44
C ALA A 79 -0.02 -1.94 17.81
N GLY A 80 1.26 -2.32 18.01
CA GLY A 80 1.81 -3.61 17.60
C GLY A 80 2.36 -3.64 16.16
N TYR A 81 2.70 -2.47 15.57
CA TYR A 81 3.38 -2.42 14.29
C TYR A 81 4.91 -2.38 14.48
N ASP A 82 5.61 -3.11 13.62
CA ASP A 82 7.04 -2.89 13.36
C ASP A 82 7.18 -1.63 12.48
N VAL A 83 7.81 -0.58 12.99
CA VAL A 83 7.86 0.72 12.33
C VAL A 83 9.25 1.03 11.81
N ALA A 84 9.33 1.38 10.53
CA ALA A 84 10.53 1.89 9.88
C ALA A 84 10.36 3.37 9.52
N ASN A 85 11.26 4.22 10.03
CA ASN A 85 11.37 5.59 9.57
C ASN A 85 12.09 5.61 8.21
N LYS A 86 11.37 5.97 7.16
CA LYS A 86 11.84 6.07 5.77
C LYS A 86 11.76 7.49 5.21
N ILE A 87 11.70 8.49 6.09
CA ILE A 87 11.50 9.90 5.71
C ILE A 87 12.60 10.37 4.77
N GLU A 88 13.88 10.12 5.10
CA GLU A 88 15.01 10.54 4.26
C GLU A 88 15.06 9.80 2.91
N GLU A 89 14.70 8.51 2.89
CA GLU A 89 14.76 7.69 1.68
C GLU A 89 13.54 7.88 0.77
N LYS A 90 12.35 8.04 1.36
CA LYS A 90 11.07 7.95 0.67
C LYS A 90 10.04 9.00 1.05
N GLY A 91 10.30 9.82 2.08
CA GLY A 91 9.35 10.79 2.60
C GLY A 91 8.16 10.18 3.33
N GLU A 92 8.28 8.96 3.86
CA GLU A 92 7.21 8.24 4.54
C GLU A 92 7.68 7.59 5.86
N VAL A 93 6.73 7.30 6.75
CA VAL A 93 6.89 6.34 7.84
C VAL A 93 6.16 5.06 7.45
N LEU A 94 6.79 3.90 7.61
CA LEU A 94 6.26 2.62 7.19
C LEU A 94 6.00 1.71 8.38
N GLY A 95 4.73 1.46 8.68
CA GLY A 95 4.26 0.46 9.65
C GLY A 95 4.08 -0.91 8.99
N ARG A 96 4.39 -1.98 9.71
CA ARG A 96 4.29 -3.36 9.23
C ARG A 96 3.65 -4.23 10.29
N ARG A 97 2.80 -5.18 9.87
CA ARG A 97 2.20 -6.18 10.75
C ARG A 97 2.33 -7.58 10.16
N GLY A 98 2.27 -8.63 11.00
CA GLY A 98 2.30 -10.04 10.62
C GLY A 98 3.49 -10.82 11.18
N GLY A 99 4.34 -10.20 12.00
CA GLY A 99 5.49 -10.85 12.66
C GLY A 99 6.74 -10.95 11.78
N ASP A 100 7.67 -11.81 12.20
CA ASP A 100 9.00 -11.89 11.60
C ASP A 100 9.02 -12.61 10.25
N GLU A 101 8.22 -13.63 10.09
CA GLU A 101 8.22 -14.47 8.89
C GLU A 101 7.14 -14.08 7.88
N ILE A 102 5.97 -13.63 8.34
CA ILE A 102 4.81 -13.33 7.50
C ILE A 102 4.50 -11.84 7.56
N ARG A 103 4.19 -11.23 6.42
CA ARG A 103 3.66 -9.87 6.32
C ARG A 103 2.21 -9.89 5.94
N THR A 104 1.37 -9.24 6.75
CA THR A 104 -0.07 -9.12 6.50
C THR A 104 -0.48 -7.70 6.11
N HIS A 105 0.18 -6.67 6.67
CA HIS A 105 -0.16 -5.27 6.45
C HIS A 105 1.07 -4.41 6.18
N LEU A 106 0.89 -3.39 5.36
CA LEU A 106 1.80 -2.26 5.17
C LEU A 106 1.01 -0.96 5.36
N ILE A 107 1.46 -0.14 6.31
CA ILE A 107 0.85 1.15 6.63
C ILE A 107 1.80 2.23 6.14
N HIS A 108 1.39 2.98 5.14
CA HIS A 108 2.12 4.11 4.57
C HIS A 108 1.63 5.40 5.21
N VAL A 109 2.45 6.02 6.05
CA VAL A 109 2.12 7.32 6.66
C VAL A 109 2.77 8.42 5.82
N ASP A 110 1.95 9.23 5.19
CA ASP A 110 2.35 10.28 4.28
C ASP A 110 1.72 11.62 4.67
N ILE A 111 2.37 12.73 4.34
CA ILE A 111 1.75 14.06 4.48
C ILE A 111 0.68 14.22 3.40
N ILE A 112 -0.54 14.62 3.76
CA ILE A 112 -1.63 14.90 2.82
C ILE A 112 -1.17 15.98 1.82
N GLY A 113 -1.43 15.72 0.53
CA GLY A 113 -0.97 16.59 -0.56
C GLY A 113 0.48 16.36 -0.98
N SER A 114 1.23 15.52 -0.29
CA SER A 114 2.56 15.10 -0.75
C SER A 114 2.45 14.21 -2.00
N LYS A 115 3.54 14.15 -2.77
CA LYS A 115 3.61 13.29 -3.95
C LYS A 115 3.30 11.82 -3.66
N ASN A 116 3.76 11.30 -2.52
CA ASN A 116 3.51 9.91 -2.13
C ASN A 116 2.03 9.68 -1.88
N TRP A 117 1.41 10.51 -1.03
CA TRP A 117 -0.02 10.44 -0.73
C TRP A 117 -0.86 10.47 -2.00
N GLU A 118 -0.64 11.49 -2.84
CA GLU A 118 -1.39 11.65 -4.09
C GLU A 118 -1.19 10.47 -5.04
N ASN A 119 0.04 9.96 -5.18
CA ASN A 119 0.32 8.85 -6.07
C ASN A 119 -0.41 7.56 -5.66
N HIS A 120 -0.51 7.26 -4.36
CA HIS A 120 -1.30 6.12 -3.88
C HIS A 120 -2.77 6.23 -4.30
N ILE A 121 -3.36 7.40 -4.09
CA ILE A 121 -4.77 7.66 -4.39
C ILE A 121 -5.02 7.67 -5.90
N ILE A 122 -4.22 8.44 -6.66
CA ILE A 122 -4.35 8.57 -8.11
C ILE A 122 -4.22 7.22 -8.81
N PHE A 123 -3.22 6.42 -8.43
CA PHE A 123 -3.01 5.11 -9.03
C PHE A 123 -4.19 4.17 -8.79
N ARG A 124 -4.67 4.08 -7.55
CA ARG A 124 -5.85 3.29 -7.21
C ARG A 124 -7.07 3.73 -8.00
N ASP A 125 -7.39 5.03 -7.94
CA ASP A 125 -8.62 5.58 -8.53
C ASP A 125 -8.61 5.44 -10.04
N TYR A 126 -7.45 5.60 -10.69
CA TYR A 126 -7.32 5.37 -12.12
C TYR A 126 -7.62 3.91 -12.50
N LEU A 127 -7.03 2.94 -11.78
CA LEU A 127 -7.28 1.52 -12.07
C LEU A 127 -8.72 1.09 -11.75
N LEU A 128 -9.37 1.71 -10.76
CA LEU A 128 -10.80 1.49 -10.49
C LEU A 128 -11.69 1.99 -11.63
N ALA A 129 -11.32 3.12 -12.25
CA ALA A 129 -12.07 3.72 -13.36
C ALA A 129 -11.76 3.09 -14.72
N HIS A 130 -10.62 2.37 -14.86
CA HIS A 130 -10.11 1.81 -16.11
C HIS A 130 -9.81 0.31 -15.96
N PRO A 131 -10.82 -0.57 -16.08
CA PRO A 131 -10.66 -2.02 -15.92
C PRO A 131 -9.63 -2.64 -16.87
N GLU A 132 -9.47 -2.09 -18.07
CA GLU A 132 -8.45 -2.51 -19.05
C GLU A 132 -7.03 -2.27 -18.52
N ALA A 133 -6.77 -1.09 -17.94
CA ALA A 133 -5.47 -0.78 -17.33
C ALA A 133 -5.21 -1.63 -16.07
N ALA A 134 -6.25 -1.94 -15.28
CA ALA A 134 -6.16 -2.85 -14.16
C ALA A 134 -5.75 -4.27 -14.61
N LYS A 135 -6.29 -4.73 -15.75
CA LYS A 135 -5.95 -6.02 -16.34
C LYS A 135 -4.52 -6.04 -16.90
N GLU A 136 -4.08 -4.97 -17.55
CA GLU A 136 -2.68 -4.83 -18.00
C GLU A 136 -1.73 -4.90 -16.79
N TYR A 137 -2.06 -4.21 -15.69
CA TYR A 137 -1.30 -4.26 -14.46
C TYR A 137 -1.26 -5.67 -13.85
N GLU A 138 -2.35 -6.41 -13.91
CA GLU A 138 -2.40 -7.81 -13.48
C GLU A 138 -1.46 -8.68 -14.31
N GLN A 139 -1.49 -8.58 -15.64
CA GLN A 139 -0.62 -9.36 -16.53
C GLN A 139 0.86 -9.07 -16.27
N LEU A 140 1.21 -7.80 -16.07
CA LEU A 140 2.57 -7.40 -15.68
C LEU A 140 2.99 -8.04 -14.35
N LYS A 141 2.12 -8.02 -13.34
CA LYS A 141 2.40 -8.64 -12.04
C LYS A 141 2.59 -10.15 -12.14
N LEU A 142 1.78 -10.84 -12.95
CA LEU A 142 1.89 -12.28 -13.17
C LEU A 142 3.19 -12.65 -13.87
N LYS A 143 3.61 -11.86 -14.88
CA LYS A 143 4.91 -12.00 -15.52
C LYS A 143 6.05 -11.83 -14.52
N ASN A 144 6.02 -10.73 -13.77
CA ASN A 144 7.06 -10.40 -12.80
C ASN A 144 7.14 -11.41 -11.65
N GLN A 145 6.01 -12.01 -11.24
CA GLN A 145 6.01 -13.08 -10.24
C GLN A 145 6.84 -14.27 -10.68
N LYS A 146 6.77 -14.67 -11.95
CA LYS A 146 7.54 -15.80 -12.49
C LYS A 146 9.03 -15.49 -12.54
N GLU A 147 9.38 -14.24 -12.84
CA GLU A 147 10.77 -13.80 -12.98
C GLU A 147 11.43 -13.53 -11.62
N PHE A 148 10.68 -12.97 -10.66
CA PHE A 148 11.19 -12.50 -9.37
C PHE A 148 10.59 -13.23 -8.16
N THR A 149 10.34 -14.55 -8.26
CA THR A 149 9.66 -15.34 -7.22
C THR A 149 10.29 -15.17 -5.83
N HIS A 150 11.61 -15.10 -5.76
CA HIS A 150 12.39 -14.93 -4.52
C HIS A 150 13.16 -13.60 -4.46
N ASP A 151 12.88 -12.69 -5.39
CA ASP A 151 13.46 -11.34 -5.42
C ASP A 151 12.35 -10.27 -5.34
N ARG A 152 11.94 -9.98 -4.10
CA ARG A 152 10.92 -8.96 -3.86
C ARG A 152 11.32 -7.57 -4.34
N LYS A 153 12.63 -7.23 -4.27
CA LYS A 153 13.12 -5.91 -4.71
C LYS A 153 13.04 -5.79 -6.23
N GLY A 154 13.48 -6.81 -6.95
CA GLY A 154 13.35 -6.91 -8.41
C GLY A 154 11.89 -6.82 -8.84
N TYR A 155 10.99 -7.56 -8.18
CA TYR A 155 9.55 -7.50 -8.44
C TYR A 155 8.97 -6.08 -8.27
N VAL A 156 9.35 -5.37 -7.21
CA VAL A 156 8.87 -4.00 -6.98
C VAL A 156 9.40 -3.05 -8.06
N ASN A 157 10.68 -3.15 -8.40
CA ASN A 157 11.30 -2.30 -9.40
C ASN A 157 10.72 -2.53 -10.80
N ALA A 158 10.48 -3.79 -11.19
CA ALA A 158 9.97 -4.15 -12.51
C ALA A 158 8.58 -3.58 -12.83
N LYS A 159 7.80 -3.16 -11.84
CA LYS A 159 6.48 -2.52 -12.05
C LYS A 159 6.50 -1.01 -11.94
N ASN A 160 7.61 -0.39 -11.53
CA ASN A 160 7.68 1.06 -11.28
C ASN A 160 7.37 1.89 -12.52
N GLU A 161 7.88 1.51 -13.69
CA GLU A 161 7.63 2.22 -14.95
C GLU A 161 6.12 2.23 -15.29
N PHE A 162 5.47 1.08 -15.15
CA PHE A 162 4.03 0.99 -15.36
C PHE A 162 3.26 1.88 -14.38
N VAL A 163 3.58 1.82 -13.08
CA VAL A 163 2.94 2.64 -12.06
C VAL A 163 3.09 4.13 -12.39
N GLN A 164 4.29 4.58 -12.74
CA GLN A 164 4.52 5.98 -13.13
C GLN A 164 3.74 6.36 -14.39
N SER A 165 3.70 5.50 -15.41
CA SER A 165 2.93 5.76 -16.64
C SER A 165 1.43 5.95 -16.36
N ILE A 166 0.86 5.17 -15.44
CA ILE A 166 -0.54 5.30 -15.03
C ILE A 166 -0.78 6.62 -14.30
N ILE A 167 0.11 6.99 -13.37
CA ILE A 167 0.02 8.25 -12.64
C ILE A 167 0.09 9.45 -13.60
N GLU A 168 0.99 9.41 -14.57
CA GLU A 168 1.12 10.45 -15.60
C GLU A 168 -0.14 10.56 -16.47
N LYS A 169 -0.68 9.43 -16.95
CA LYS A 169 -1.96 9.38 -17.69
C LYS A 169 -3.10 9.98 -16.88
N ALA A 170 -3.21 9.62 -15.62
CA ALA A 170 -4.26 10.12 -14.73
C ALA A 170 -4.14 11.62 -14.48
N LYS A 171 -2.92 12.16 -14.37
CA LYS A 171 -2.68 13.61 -14.19
C LYS A 171 -2.95 14.40 -15.46
N ALA A 172 -2.67 13.83 -16.63
CA ALA A 172 -2.92 14.47 -17.93
C ALA A 172 -4.41 14.52 -18.30
N ALA A 173 -5.24 13.67 -17.69
CA ALA A 173 -6.70 13.61 -17.95
C ALA A 173 -7.52 14.58 -17.06
N LYS A 174 -6.88 15.31 -16.13
CA LYS A 174 -7.50 16.34 -15.29
C LYS A 174 -7.34 17.71 -15.90
#